data_ea42b3e5d74c40ef15056ede146aadc3
#
_entry.id   ea42b3e5d74c40ef15056ede146aadc3
#
_cell.length_a   1.000
_cell.length_b   1.000
_cell.length_c   1.000
_cell.angle_alpha   90.00
_cell.angle_beta   90.00
_cell.angle_gamma   90.00
#
_symmetry.space_group_name_H-M   'P 1'
#
loop_
_entity.id
_entity.type
_entity.pdbx_description
1 polymer ?
#
loop_
_entity_poly.entity_id
_entity_poly.type
_entity_poly.pdbx_seq_one_letter_code
_entity_poly.pdbx_strand_id
1 'polypeptide(L)'
;MKTKYSFILILLGLIMGFISCEEDTYEPDPEGFLSIGIAVDNENTGLKSALDDTLVSNLFIAIVSVINEDGEMVLQDEKIELYRFNDQFVSEEIQIKTGRYDLVRFLVVDPFGKVIFAAPTEDSPLAYLVHDPLPVKFIISSDEHTFLNPEVLPTENHTPEDFGYLSFGVSVVRPLVFFATAYMYYDNPMIMAPSLITTAEMVVVGDSIWRHGYKLEQKINRIIVRDGFPYYYIKVKKEGFVPFEGKFARDELKRHTQQNPLLFPLKYETSDSTKVTPGIQ
;
A
#
# COMPACT_ATOMS: atom_id res chain seq x y z
N MET A 1 -13.52 10.51 -84.34
CA MET A 1 -13.88 9.81 -83.14
C MET A 1 -12.78 9.78 -82.06
N LYS A 2 -11.56 10.18 -82.31
CA LYS A 2 -10.44 10.15 -81.33
C LYS A 2 -10.42 11.30 -80.32
N THR A 3 -11.03 12.44 -80.64
CA THR A 3 -11.01 13.64 -79.77
C THR A 3 -12.02 13.64 -78.61
N LYS A 4 -13.11 12.88 -78.70
CA LYS A 4 -14.13 12.86 -77.65
C LYS A 4 -13.69 12.02 -76.40
N TYR A 5 -12.87 11.00 -76.63
CA TYR A 5 -12.35 10.19 -75.53
C TYR A 5 -11.22 10.85 -74.75
N SER A 6 -10.46 11.75 -75.40
CA SER A 6 -9.41 12.52 -74.76
C SER A 6 -9.96 13.49 -73.72
N PHE A 7 -11.11 14.10 -73.98
CA PHE A 7 -11.77 15.06 -73.03
C PHE A 7 -12.39 14.32 -71.82
N ILE A 8 -12.93 13.11 -72.05
CA ILE A 8 -13.50 12.29 -71.00
C ILE A 8 -12.41 11.76 -70.02
N LEU A 9 -11.24 11.41 -70.56
CA LEU A 9 -10.08 10.97 -69.75
C LEU A 9 -9.49 12.10 -68.89
N ILE A 10 -9.45 13.36 -69.43
CA ILE A 10 -8.99 14.54 -68.67
C ILE A 10 -10.00 14.93 -67.57
N LEU A 11 -11.30 14.80 -67.86
CA LEU A 11 -12.36 15.10 -66.89
C LEU A 11 -12.40 14.04 -65.78
N LEU A 12 -12.14 12.76 -66.09
CA LEU A 12 -12.07 11.65 -65.11
C LEU A 12 -10.82 11.76 -64.20
N GLY A 13 -9.69 12.27 -64.78
CA GLY A 13 -8.46 12.56 -64.01
C GLY A 13 -8.60 13.73 -63.03
N LEU A 14 -9.45 14.72 -63.39
CA LEU A 14 -9.70 15.88 -62.51
C LEU A 14 -10.61 15.56 -61.31
N ILE A 15 -11.46 14.54 -61.43
CA ILE A 15 -12.35 14.14 -60.35
C ILE A 15 -11.64 13.26 -59.29
N MET A 16 -10.53 12.58 -59.62
CA MET A 16 -9.75 11.78 -58.70
C MET A 16 -8.79 12.60 -57.82
N GLY A 17 -8.61 13.92 -58.10
CA GLY A 17 -7.69 14.79 -57.36
C GLY A 17 -8.25 15.38 -56.05
N PHE A 18 -9.52 15.14 -55.71
CA PHE A 18 -10.18 15.74 -54.53
C PHE A 18 -10.53 14.75 -53.42
N ILE A 19 -9.98 13.51 -53.45
CA ILE A 19 -10.00 12.66 -52.27
C ILE A 19 -8.77 13.05 -51.44
N SER A 20 -8.81 14.26 -50.85
CA SER A 20 -7.99 14.63 -49.72
C SER A 20 -8.51 13.79 -48.56
N CYS A 21 -7.75 12.77 -48.15
CA CYS A 21 -7.89 12.24 -46.81
C CYS A 21 -7.58 13.41 -45.87
N GLU A 22 -8.58 13.98 -45.23
CA GLU A 22 -8.36 14.64 -43.95
C GLU A 22 -7.88 13.52 -43.02
N GLU A 23 -6.58 13.43 -42.77
CA GLU A 23 -6.08 12.81 -41.57
C GLU A 23 -6.70 13.63 -40.43
N ASP A 24 -7.67 13.04 -39.75
CA ASP A 24 -8.06 13.47 -38.40
C ASP A 24 -6.78 13.45 -37.58
N THR A 25 -6.06 14.55 -37.53
CA THR A 25 -4.99 14.75 -36.55
C THR A 25 -5.69 14.77 -35.19
N TYR A 26 -5.69 13.61 -34.52
CA TYR A 26 -6.08 13.52 -33.11
C TYR A 26 -5.10 14.42 -32.35
N GLU A 27 -5.51 15.66 -32.09
CA GLU A 27 -4.83 16.47 -31.08
C GLU A 27 -5.22 15.91 -29.72
N PRO A 28 -4.27 15.40 -28.93
CA PRO A 28 -4.60 14.95 -27.58
C PRO A 28 -5.20 16.13 -26.80
N ASP A 29 -6.22 15.84 -26.01
CA ASP A 29 -6.82 16.84 -25.13
C ASP A 29 -5.71 17.49 -24.29
N PRO A 30 -5.73 18.81 -24.12
CA PRO A 30 -4.72 19.49 -23.33
C PRO A 30 -4.76 18.98 -21.87
N GLU A 31 -3.59 18.80 -21.28
CA GLU A 31 -3.40 18.28 -19.93
C GLU A 31 -2.68 19.29 -19.06
N GLY A 32 -2.85 19.19 -17.77
CA GLY A 32 -2.12 19.92 -16.74
C GLY A 32 -1.73 19.00 -15.60
N PHE A 33 -1.19 19.55 -14.55
CA PHE A 33 -0.62 18.78 -13.44
C PHE A 33 -1.33 19.13 -12.14
N LEU A 34 -1.70 18.08 -11.39
CA LEU A 34 -2.28 18.17 -10.06
C LEU A 34 -1.30 17.59 -9.05
N SER A 35 -0.97 18.35 -8.01
CA SER A 35 -0.35 17.82 -6.79
C SER A 35 -1.28 18.05 -5.61
N ILE A 36 -1.35 17.07 -4.73
CA ILE A 36 -2.21 17.13 -3.55
C ILE A 36 -1.32 17.03 -2.31
N GLY A 37 -1.60 17.85 -1.31
CA GLY A 37 -0.84 17.85 -0.07
C GLY A 37 -1.71 18.05 1.15
N ILE A 38 -1.09 17.86 2.33
CA ILE A 38 -1.63 18.25 3.62
C ILE A 38 -0.60 19.05 4.37
N ALA A 39 -0.99 20.21 4.91
CA ALA A 39 -0.14 20.97 5.82
C ALA A 39 -0.21 20.35 7.22
N VAL A 40 0.95 20.24 7.86
CA VAL A 40 1.05 19.78 9.25
C VAL A 40 1.23 21.01 10.14
N ASP A 41 0.17 21.43 10.81
CA ASP A 41 0.31 22.45 11.84
C ASP A 41 0.94 21.82 13.09
N ASN A 42 2.18 22.23 13.36
CA ASN A 42 3.02 21.66 14.43
C ASN A 42 2.51 21.95 15.85
N GLU A 43 1.58 22.89 16.03
CA GLU A 43 1.18 23.33 17.36
C GLU A 43 -0.06 22.62 17.92
N ASN A 44 -0.98 22.09 17.08
CA ASN A 44 -2.30 21.62 17.55
C ASN A 44 -2.78 20.28 16.96
N THR A 45 -2.04 19.62 16.11
CA THR A 45 -2.53 18.38 15.50
C THR A 45 -2.18 17.17 16.36
N GLY A 46 -3.16 16.30 16.58
CA GLY A 46 -2.95 14.93 17.06
C GLY A 46 -1.98 14.10 16.17
N LEU A 47 -1.43 14.74 15.12
CA LEU A 47 -0.36 14.25 14.28
C LEU A 47 0.91 13.93 15.08
N LYS A 48 1.23 14.74 16.10
CA LYS A 48 2.38 14.48 16.97
C LYS A 48 2.21 13.18 17.76
N SER A 49 1.00 12.88 18.21
CA SER A 49 0.67 11.63 18.90
C SER A 49 0.63 10.43 17.92
N ALA A 50 0.12 10.64 16.71
CA ALA A 50 0.12 9.61 15.65
C ALA A 50 1.52 9.41 15.04
N LEU A 51 2.36 10.45 15.03
CA LEU A 51 3.75 10.40 14.55
C LEU A 51 4.73 9.87 15.59
N ASP A 52 4.49 10.05 16.90
CA ASP A 52 5.44 9.67 17.96
C ASP A 52 5.51 8.13 18.15
N ASP A 53 4.44 7.41 17.85
CA ASP A 53 4.40 5.92 17.96
C ASP A 53 4.75 5.21 16.63
N THR A 54 4.77 5.93 15.51
CA THR A 54 5.00 5.36 14.17
C THR A 54 6.25 5.90 13.46
N LEU A 55 7.13 6.51 14.18
CA LEU A 55 8.26 7.35 13.79
C LEU A 55 9.31 6.71 12.85
N VAL A 56 8.92 6.08 11.77
CA VAL A 56 9.87 5.77 10.68
C VAL A 56 9.29 6.01 9.30
N SER A 57 8.03 6.35 9.17
CA SER A 57 7.40 6.57 7.87
C SER A 57 7.36 8.05 7.52
N ASN A 58 8.28 8.49 6.68
CA ASN A 58 8.16 9.76 5.94
C ASN A 58 7.14 9.65 4.78
N LEU A 59 6.25 8.66 4.83
CA LEU A 59 5.34 8.30 3.77
C LEU A 59 3.94 8.02 4.33
N PHE A 60 2.95 8.72 3.79
CA PHE A 60 1.53 8.40 3.94
C PHE A 60 0.91 8.08 2.59
N ILE A 61 -0.30 7.57 2.58
CA ILE A 61 -1.07 7.34 1.36
C ILE A 61 -2.36 8.14 1.46
N ALA A 62 -2.62 9.01 0.48
CA ALA A 62 -3.92 9.61 0.29
C ALA A 62 -4.81 8.69 -0.55
N ILE A 63 -6.09 8.58 -0.17
CA ILE A 63 -7.13 7.95 -0.97
C ILE A 63 -8.01 9.07 -1.49
N VAL A 64 -8.04 9.21 -2.81
CA VAL A 64 -8.59 10.38 -3.48
C VAL A 64 -9.66 9.96 -4.48
N SER A 65 -10.80 10.66 -4.48
CA SER A 65 -11.77 10.57 -5.56
C SER A 65 -12.09 11.96 -6.09
N VAL A 66 -12.08 12.08 -7.40
CA VAL A 66 -12.30 13.33 -8.14
C VAL A 66 -13.34 13.07 -9.23
N ILE A 67 -14.29 13.98 -9.38
CA ILE A 67 -15.26 14.01 -10.48
C ILE A 67 -15.02 15.24 -11.38
N ASN A 68 -15.38 15.11 -12.66
CA ASN A 68 -15.41 16.24 -13.59
C ASN A 68 -16.73 17.03 -13.48
N GLU A 69 -16.88 18.10 -14.23
CA GLU A 69 -18.10 18.94 -14.26
C GLU A 69 -19.34 18.19 -14.75
N ASP A 70 -19.19 17.09 -15.48
CA ASP A 70 -20.29 16.22 -15.93
C ASP A 70 -20.67 15.19 -14.85
N GLY A 71 -19.98 15.17 -13.71
CA GLY A 71 -20.19 14.23 -12.61
C GLY A 71 -19.58 12.85 -12.83
N GLU A 72 -18.73 12.70 -13.86
CA GLU A 72 -18.02 11.45 -14.12
C GLU A 72 -16.81 11.31 -13.20
N MET A 73 -16.60 10.08 -12.69
CA MET A 73 -15.46 9.78 -11.84
C MET A 73 -14.17 9.73 -12.67
N VAL A 74 -13.24 10.63 -12.40
CA VAL A 74 -11.93 10.72 -13.06
C VAL A 74 -10.86 10.02 -12.24
N LEU A 75 -10.89 10.18 -10.92
CA LEU A 75 -10.11 9.37 -9.97
C LEU A 75 -11.09 8.72 -9.01
N GLN A 76 -11.00 7.40 -8.84
CA GLN A 76 -11.89 6.63 -7.97
C GLN A 76 -11.09 5.86 -6.93
N ASP A 77 -11.12 6.34 -5.68
CA ASP A 77 -10.38 5.74 -4.56
C ASP A 77 -8.90 5.50 -4.90
N GLU A 78 -8.33 6.43 -5.70
CA GLU A 78 -6.95 6.35 -6.15
C GLU A 78 -6.00 6.51 -4.96
N LYS A 79 -4.98 5.66 -4.90
CA LYS A 79 -3.99 5.66 -3.84
C LYS A 79 -2.77 6.43 -4.28
N ILE A 80 -2.57 7.58 -3.66
CA ILE A 80 -1.49 8.52 -3.99
C ILE A 80 -0.53 8.58 -2.81
N GLU A 81 0.75 8.34 -3.08
CA GLU A 81 1.79 8.45 -2.06
C GLU A 81 2.06 9.92 -1.72
N LEU A 82 2.10 10.22 -0.42
CA LEU A 82 2.42 11.54 0.12
C LEU A 82 3.79 11.49 0.78
N TYR A 83 4.73 12.24 0.23
CA TYR A 83 6.10 12.33 0.72
C TYR A 83 6.26 13.56 1.60
N ARG A 84 7.01 13.43 2.68
CA ARG A 84 7.29 14.55 3.56
C ARG A 84 8.26 15.53 2.90
N PHE A 85 7.80 16.78 2.77
CA PHE A 85 8.60 17.89 2.30
C PHE A 85 8.46 19.08 3.30
N ASN A 86 9.50 19.33 4.09
CA ASN A 86 9.45 20.29 5.22
C ASN A 86 8.32 19.95 6.22
N ASP A 87 7.40 20.88 6.43
CA ASP A 87 6.24 20.76 7.31
C ASP A 87 4.95 20.35 6.56
N GLN A 88 5.09 19.77 5.39
CA GLN A 88 3.97 19.32 4.54
C GLN A 88 4.20 17.90 4.07
N PHE A 89 3.13 17.22 3.71
CA PHE A 89 3.16 16.00 2.92
C PHE A 89 2.55 16.29 1.57
N VAL A 90 3.25 15.97 0.49
CA VAL A 90 2.88 16.32 -0.88
C VAL A 90 3.01 15.10 -1.78
N SER A 91 2.07 14.95 -2.72
CA SER A 91 2.13 13.90 -3.76
C SER A 91 3.12 14.25 -4.86
N GLU A 92 3.50 13.22 -5.62
CA GLU A 92 4.00 13.45 -6.98
C GLU A 92 2.91 14.08 -7.85
N GLU A 93 3.31 14.61 -8.99
CA GLU A 93 2.42 15.24 -9.97
C GLU A 93 1.57 14.17 -10.68
N ILE A 94 0.28 14.44 -10.77
CA ILE A 94 -0.70 13.62 -11.45
C ILE A 94 -1.10 14.36 -12.71
N GLN A 95 -0.85 13.76 -13.86
CA GLN A 95 -1.28 14.31 -15.15
C GLN A 95 -2.77 14.07 -15.35
N ILE A 96 -3.53 15.12 -15.63
CA ILE A 96 -4.98 15.10 -15.76
C ILE A 96 -5.40 16.09 -16.86
N LYS A 97 -6.48 15.78 -17.58
CA LYS A 97 -7.01 16.68 -18.62
C LYS A 97 -7.37 18.04 -18.04
N THR A 98 -7.29 19.08 -18.88
CA THR A 98 -7.78 20.42 -18.51
C THR A 98 -9.29 20.39 -18.28
N GLY A 99 -9.75 21.15 -17.28
CA GLY A 99 -11.18 21.19 -16.94
C GLY A 99 -11.45 21.65 -15.52
N ARG A 100 -12.73 21.55 -15.15
CA ARG A 100 -13.21 21.83 -13.80
C ARG A 100 -13.48 20.50 -13.11
N TYR A 101 -13.08 20.44 -11.85
CA TYR A 101 -13.14 19.23 -11.06
C TYR A 101 -13.61 19.51 -9.63
N ASP A 102 -14.21 18.50 -9.03
CA ASP A 102 -14.59 18.49 -7.64
C ASP A 102 -13.85 17.32 -6.94
N LEU A 103 -13.07 17.64 -5.91
CA LEU A 103 -12.55 16.63 -4.98
C LEU A 103 -13.71 16.20 -4.07
N VAL A 104 -14.16 14.96 -4.19
CA VAL A 104 -15.34 14.43 -3.46
C VAL A 104 -14.96 13.50 -2.32
N ARG A 105 -13.71 13.07 -2.28
CA ARG A 105 -13.18 12.21 -1.22
C ARG A 105 -11.69 12.44 -1.00
N PHE A 106 -11.32 12.60 0.27
CA PHE A 106 -9.92 12.68 0.65
C PHE A 106 -9.72 12.07 2.03
N LEU A 107 -8.97 10.97 2.08
CA LEU A 107 -8.60 10.24 3.29
C LEU A 107 -7.08 10.09 3.32
N VAL A 108 -6.48 10.14 4.49
CA VAL A 108 -5.07 9.84 4.67
C VAL A 108 -4.95 8.58 5.51
N VAL A 109 -4.19 7.62 5.00
CA VAL A 109 -3.91 6.36 5.68
C VAL A 109 -2.44 6.27 6.05
N ASP A 110 -2.19 5.63 7.18
CA ASP A 110 -0.85 5.28 7.59
C ASP A 110 -0.30 4.12 6.72
N PRO A 111 0.99 3.79 6.79
CA PRO A 111 1.57 2.67 6.03
C PRO A 111 0.95 1.31 6.35
N PHE A 112 0.14 1.23 7.40
CA PHE A 112 -0.55 0.02 7.80
C PHE A 112 -2.00 -0.03 7.31
N GLY A 113 -2.46 1.01 6.57
CA GLY A 113 -3.79 1.10 5.99
C GLY A 113 -4.86 1.58 6.97
N LYS A 114 -4.50 2.12 8.14
CA LYS A 114 -5.45 2.77 9.04
C LYS A 114 -5.71 4.19 8.56
N VAL A 115 -6.97 4.60 8.41
CA VAL A 115 -7.33 6.00 8.17
C VAL A 115 -6.99 6.79 9.43
N ILE A 116 -6.14 7.80 9.28
CA ILE A 116 -5.67 8.67 10.38
C ILE A 116 -6.22 10.07 10.25
N PHE A 117 -6.49 10.54 9.03
CA PHE A 117 -7.16 11.80 8.77
C PHE A 117 -8.20 11.62 7.67
N ALA A 118 -9.26 12.45 7.72
CA ALA A 118 -10.29 12.52 6.71
C ALA A 118 -10.75 13.97 6.52
N ALA A 119 -11.02 14.37 5.27
CA ALA A 119 -11.70 15.61 4.98
C ALA A 119 -13.20 15.41 5.18
N PRO A 120 -13.90 16.25 5.96
CA PRO A 120 -15.34 16.15 6.16
C PRO A 120 -16.08 16.65 4.91
N THR A 121 -17.27 16.06 4.65
CA THR A 121 -18.21 16.57 3.63
C THR A 121 -19.02 17.75 4.18
N GLU A 122 -19.56 18.61 3.32
CA GLU A 122 -20.34 19.80 3.70
C GLU A 122 -21.57 19.50 4.56
N ASP A 123 -22.17 18.31 4.38
CA ASP A 123 -23.35 17.85 5.14
C ASP A 123 -22.98 17.08 6.41
N SER A 124 -21.70 16.94 6.72
CA SER A 124 -21.25 16.14 7.87
C SER A 124 -21.34 16.89 9.19
N PRO A 125 -21.48 16.17 10.32
CA PRO A 125 -21.41 16.76 11.66
C PRO A 125 -20.14 17.56 11.94
N LEU A 126 -19.01 17.24 11.29
CA LEU A 126 -17.73 17.90 11.50
C LEU A 126 -17.38 18.99 10.47
N ALA A 127 -18.27 19.25 9.48
CA ALA A 127 -18.04 20.24 8.44
C ALA A 127 -17.65 21.62 8.97
N TYR A 128 -18.23 22.04 10.09
CA TYR A 128 -18.01 23.36 10.69
C TYR A 128 -16.58 23.57 11.25
N LEU A 129 -15.78 22.51 11.33
CA LEU A 129 -14.40 22.57 11.83
C LEU A 129 -13.38 22.92 10.74
N VAL A 130 -13.78 22.88 9.48
CA VAL A 130 -12.95 23.21 8.32
C VAL A 130 -13.54 24.38 7.54
N HIS A 131 -12.70 25.12 6.80
CA HIS A 131 -13.16 26.26 6.01
C HIS A 131 -13.79 25.82 4.69
N ASP A 132 -13.23 24.76 4.10
CA ASP A 132 -13.62 24.26 2.78
C ASP A 132 -13.88 22.74 2.84
N PRO A 133 -15.07 22.32 3.33
CA PRO A 133 -15.46 20.92 3.34
C PRO A 133 -15.67 20.39 1.91
N LEU A 134 -15.61 19.06 1.75
CA LEU A 134 -15.87 18.43 0.46
C LEU A 134 -17.31 18.62 -0.02
N PRO A 135 -17.55 18.84 -1.33
CA PRO A 135 -16.56 18.80 -2.42
C PRO A 135 -15.74 20.08 -2.57
N VAL A 136 -14.42 19.95 -2.67
CA VAL A 136 -13.54 21.10 -2.96
C VAL A 136 -13.37 21.25 -4.46
N LYS A 137 -13.72 22.45 -4.98
CA LYS A 137 -13.68 22.76 -6.41
C LYS A 137 -12.31 23.26 -6.83
N PHE A 138 -11.83 22.77 -7.97
CA PHE A 138 -10.56 23.23 -8.55
C PHE A 138 -10.58 23.20 -10.09
N ILE A 139 -9.60 23.85 -10.71
CA ILE A 139 -9.46 23.96 -12.15
C ILE A 139 -8.08 23.49 -12.55
N ILE A 140 -8.00 22.68 -13.58
CA ILE A 140 -6.76 22.29 -14.24
C ILE A 140 -6.63 23.07 -15.53
N SER A 141 -5.56 23.86 -15.67
CA SER A 141 -5.20 24.58 -16.88
C SER A 141 -4.11 23.84 -17.64
N SER A 142 -4.02 24.09 -18.97
CA SER A 142 -3.00 23.45 -19.81
C SER A 142 -1.59 23.84 -19.36
N ASP A 143 -0.73 22.83 -19.22
CA ASP A 143 0.68 22.99 -18.85
C ASP A 143 0.92 23.73 -17.52
N GLU A 144 -0.12 23.88 -16.69
CA GLU A 144 -0.03 24.52 -15.39
C GLU A 144 -0.06 23.49 -14.24
N HIS A 145 0.57 23.88 -13.13
CA HIS A 145 0.56 23.10 -11.89
C HIS A 145 -0.52 23.62 -10.94
N THR A 146 -1.47 22.75 -10.64
CA THR A 146 -2.48 23.01 -9.61
C THR A 146 -2.09 22.29 -8.34
N PHE A 147 -1.96 23.04 -7.24
CA PHE A 147 -1.72 22.46 -5.91
C PHE A 147 -3.02 22.50 -5.10
N LEU A 148 -3.47 21.34 -4.61
CA LEU A 148 -4.67 21.19 -3.81
C LEU A 148 -4.28 20.79 -2.38
N ASN A 149 -4.75 21.54 -1.41
CA ASN A 149 -4.46 21.32 0.02
C ASN A 149 -5.76 21.22 0.83
N PRO A 150 -6.48 20.08 0.77
CA PRO A 150 -7.72 19.92 1.51
C PRO A 150 -7.47 19.90 3.02
N GLU A 151 -8.37 20.53 3.78
CA GLU A 151 -8.35 20.47 5.23
C GLU A 151 -8.84 19.10 5.71
N VAL A 152 -8.10 18.52 6.65
CA VAL A 152 -8.40 17.19 7.20
C VAL A 152 -8.45 17.24 8.72
N LEU A 153 -9.28 16.40 9.30
CA LEU A 153 -9.39 16.21 10.75
C LEU A 153 -8.90 14.81 11.14
N PRO A 154 -8.32 14.64 12.34
CA PRO A 154 -7.94 13.32 12.84
C PRO A 154 -9.18 12.44 13.04
N THR A 155 -9.07 11.17 12.66
CA THR A 155 -10.17 10.19 12.79
C THR A 155 -10.20 9.52 14.16
N GLU A 156 -9.26 9.84 15.03
CA GLU A 156 -9.22 9.30 16.40
C GLU A 156 -10.48 9.72 17.17
N ASN A 157 -11.18 8.76 17.76
CA ASN A 157 -12.45 8.93 18.49
C ASN A 157 -13.65 9.39 17.66
N HIS A 158 -13.58 9.33 16.33
CA HIS A 158 -14.65 9.66 15.41
C HIS A 158 -15.02 8.46 14.54
N THR A 159 -16.28 8.41 14.13
CA THR A 159 -16.79 7.41 13.19
C THR A 159 -16.77 7.97 11.75
N PRO A 160 -16.84 7.12 10.70
CA PRO A 160 -16.95 7.62 9.33
C PRO A 160 -18.15 8.55 9.11
N GLU A 161 -19.26 8.29 9.79
CA GLU A 161 -20.51 9.07 9.70
C GLU A 161 -20.32 10.50 10.21
N ASP A 162 -19.41 10.73 11.17
CA ASP A 162 -19.08 12.07 11.66
C ASP A 162 -18.47 12.93 10.55
N PHE A 163 -17.81 12.32 9.58
CA PHE A 163 -17.20 12.95 8.40
C PHE A 163 -18.13 12.96 7.18
N GLY A 164 -19.34 12.38 7.26
CA GLY A 164 -20.27 12.24 6.16
C GLY A 164 -20.05 11.04 5.26
N TYR A 165 -19.23 10.06 5.66
CA TYR A 165 -19.04 8.82 4.93
C TYR A 165 -19.85 7.68 5.55
N LEU A 166 -20.44 6.82 4.71
CA LEU A 166 -21.07 5.58 5.19
C LEU A 166 -20.02 4.61 5.77
N SER A 167 -18.85 4.65 5.23
CA SER A 167 -17.66 3.92 5.68
C SER A 167 -16.45 4.56 5.03
N PHE A 168 -15.28 4.43 5.64
CA PHE A 168 -14.07 4.88 4.95
C PHE A 168 -13.68 3.98 3.76
N GLY A 169 -14.36 2.84 3.57
CA GLY A 169 -14.16 1.93 2.44
C GLY A 169 -12.76 1.29 2.42
N VAL A 170 -11.97 1.52 3.45
CA VAL A 170 -10.61 1.03 3.58
C VAL A 170 -10.64 -0.21 4.44
N SER A 171 -10.20 -1.33 3.87
CA SER A 171 -9.96 -2.53 4.66
C SER A 171 -8.68 -2.30 5.48
N VAL A 172 -8.85 -1.97 6.76
CA VAL A 172 -7.73 -1.79 7.68
C VAL A 172 -7.10 -3.15 7.94
N VAL A 173 -5.95 -3.41 7.33
CA VAL A 173 -5.11 -4.55 7.68
C VAL A 173 -4.22 -4.12 8.84
N ARG A 174 -4.54 -4.55 10.04
CA ARG A 174 -3.70 -4.29 11.22
C ARG A 174 -2.48 -5.21 11.16
N PRO A 175 -1.28 -4.71 11.42
CA PRO A 175 -0.11 -5.56 11.63
C PRO A 175 -0.07 -6.07 13.07
N LEU A 176 0.41 -7.29 13.24
CA LEU A 176 0.88 -7.82 14.49
C LEU A 176 2.41 -7.88 14.43
N VAL A 177 3.07 -7.28 15.40
CA VAL A 177 4.53 -7.28 15.49
C VAL A 177 4.97 -8.15 16.66
N PHE A 178 5.94 -9.02 16.41
CA PHE A 178 6.63 -9.77 17.45
C PHE A 178 8.11 -9.93 17.08
N PHE A 179 8.91 -10.34 18.05
CA PHE A 179 10.34 -10.56 17.85
C PHE A 179 10.67 -12.04 18.00
N ALA A 180 11.55 -12.52 17.11
CA ALA A 180 11.91 -13.93 17.08
C ALA A 180 13.36 -14.16 16.67
N THR A 181 13.92 -15.29 17.06
CA THR A 181 15.22 -15.76 16.63
C THR A 181 15.26 -17.28 16.54
N ALA A 182 16.04 -17.81 15.61
CA ALA A 182 16.33 -19.23 15.52
C ALA A 182 17.69 -19.53 16.15
N TYR A 183 17.76 -20.62 16.87
CA TYR A 183 19.02 -21.09 17.45
C TYR A 183 19.22 -22.59 17.22
N MET A 184 20.47 -22.97 17.02
CA MET A 184 20.90 -24.36 16.87
C MET A 184 21.19 -24.96 18.23
N TYR A 185 20.77 -26.21 18.45
CA TYR A 185 21.17 -26.97 19.63
C TYR A 185 21.42 -28.42 19.28
N TYR A 186 22.27 -29.07 20.09
CA TYR A 186 22.55 -30.48 20.00
C TYR A 186 21.78 -31.22 21.13
N ASP A 187 20.95 -32.16 20.75
CA ASP A 187 20.23 -33.01 21.71
C ASP A 187 21.08 -34.23 22.11
N ASN A 188 22.29 -33.93 22.58
CA ASN A 188 23.19 -34.95 23.08
C ASN A 188 23.71 -34.53 24.46
N PRO A 189 23.33 -35.23 25.55
CA PRO A 189 23.74 -34.88 26.90
C PRO A 189 25.26 -34.95 27.13
N MET A 190 26.02 -35.61 26.24
CA MET A 190 27.48 -35.65 26.28
C MET A 190 28.17 -34.48 25.58
N ILE A 191 27.45 -33.70 24.77
CA ILE A 191 27.99 -32.58 24.05
C ILE A 191 27.43 -31.28 24.65
N MET A 192 28.17 -30.66 25.54
CA MET A 192 27.85 -29.34 26.08
C MET A 192 28.20 -28.25 25.03
N ALA A 193 27.50 -28.22 23.89
CA ALA A 193 27.67 -27.19 22.90
C ALA A 193 26.74 -26.02 23.23
N PRO A 194 27.22 -24.75 23.16
CA PRO A 194 26.36 -23.59 23.36
C PRO A 194 25.34 -23.48 22.24
N SER A 195 24.12 -23.08 22.58
CA SER A 195 23.10 -22.73 21.60
C SER A 195 23.52 -21.46 20.84
N LEU A 196 23.61 -21.55 19.53
CA LEU A 196 24.05 -20.43 18.69
C LEU A 196 22.87 -19.89 17.85
N ILE A 197 22.68 -18.58 17.89
CA ILE A 197 21.73 -17.90 17.00
C ILE A 197 22.18 -18.13 15.54
N THR A 198 21.23 -18.47 14.68
CA THR A 198 21.51 -18.85 13.30
C THR A 198 20.51 -18.23 12.32
N THR A 199 20.91 -18.22 11.04
CA THR A 199 19.99 -17.90 9.93
C THR A 199 19.03 -19.06 9.69
N ALA A 200 17.79 -18.75 9.31
CA ALA A 200 16.79 -19.75 8.95
C ALA A 200 15.75 -19.17 8.00
N GLU A 201 14.99 -20.03 7.34
CA GLU A 201 13.77 -19.65 6.62
C GLU A 201 12.56 -19.90 7.50
N MET A 202 11.68 -18.91 7.60
CA MET A 202 10.46 -18.99 8.38
C MET A 202 9.24 -18.73 7.48
N VAL A 203 8.19 -19.51 7.67
CA VAL A 203 6.89 -19.27 7.04
C VAL A 203 5.86 -19.13 8.14
N VAL A 204 5.06 -18.07 8.06
CA VAL A 204 3.93 -17.82 8.94
C VAL A 204 2.63 -17.96 8.15
N VAL A 205 1.68 -18.68 8.68
CA VAL A 205 0.36 -18.92 8.08
C VAL A 205 -0.71 -18.52 9.10
N GLY A 206 -1.60 -17.58 8.71
CA GLY A 206 -2.75 -17.19 9.53
C GLY A 206 -3.99 -18.03 9.23
N ASP A 207 -4.24 -18.27 7.93
CA ASP A 207 -5.36 -19.09 7.43
C ASP A 207 -5.03 -19.69 6.05
N SER A 208 -6.04 -20.18 5.33
CA SER A 208 -5.87 -20.73 3.97
C SER A 208 -5.50 -19.67 2.93
N ILE A 209 -5.75 -18.39 3.19
CA ILE A 209 -5.58 -17.28 2.24
C ILE A 209 -4.29 -16.52 2.50
N TRP A 210 -3.92 -16.34 3.80
CA TRP A 210 -2.76 -15.55 4.16
C TRP A 210 -1.59 -16.40 4.66
N ARG A 211 -0.46 -16.27 3.95
CA ARG A 211 0.84 -16.83 4.33
C ARG A 211 1.97 -15.90 3.87
N HIS A 212 3.04 -15.83 4.66
CA HIS A 212 4.23 -15.06 4.29
C HIS A 212 5.52 -15.75 4.73
N GLY A 213 6.57 -15.61 3.90
CA GLY A 213 7.90 -16.15 4.17
C GLY A 213 8.87 -15.08 4.64
N TYR A 214 9.73 -15.41 5.61
CA TYR A 214 10.74 -14.53 6.19
C TYR A 214 12.09 -15.23 6.14
N LYS A 215 13.15 -14.44 5.95
CA LYS A 215 14.53 -14.87 6.18
C LYS A 215 14.94 -14.36 7.55
N LEU A 216 15.19 -15.26 8.48
CA LEU A 216 15.73 -14.92 9.79
C LEU A 216 17.24 -14.73 9.67
N GLU A 217 17.72 -13.59 10.12
CA GLU A 217 19.14 -13.30 10.24
C GLU A 217 19.67 -13.81 11.59
N GLN A 218 21.00 -13.86 11.70
CA GLN A 218 21.68 -14.29 12.94
C GLN A 218 21.61 -13.21 14.03
N LYS A 219 20.39 -12.78 14.34
CA LYS A 219 20.04 -11.78 15.35
C LYS A 219 18.61 -11.97 15.83
N ILE A 220 18.15 -11.13 16.75
CA ILE A 220 16.74 -10.99 17.06
C ILE A 220 16.07 -10.24 15.90
N ASN A 221 15.11 -10.90 15.23
CA ASN A 221 14.41 -10.38 14.08
C ASN A 221 13.07 -9.79 14.50
N ARG A 222 12.74 -8.61 13.97
CA ARG A 222 11.43 -8.02 14.06
C ARG A 222 10.54 -8.61 12.97
N ILE A 223 9.47 -9.28 13.35
CA ILE A 223 8.54 -9.96 12.45
C ILE A 223 7.24 -9.20 12.43
N ILE A 224 6.75 -8.89 11.23
CA ILE A 224 5.49 -8.18 11.02
C ILE A 224 4.57 -9.09 10.23
N VAL A 225 3.44 -9.48 10.81
CA VAL A 225 2.43 -10.33 10.18
C VAL A 225 1.09 -9.61 10.12
N ARG A 226 0.20 -10.05 9.22
CA ARG A 226 -1.18 -9.57 9.20
C ARG A 226 -1.87 -9.99 10.50
N ASP A 227 -2.48 -9.04 11.23
CA ASP A 227 -3.30 -9.30 12.41
C ASP A 227 -4.72 -9.76 12.00
N GLY A 228 -5.45 -10.31 12.95
CA GLY A 228 -6.85 -10.71 12.77
C GLY A 228 -7.09 -12.21 12.80
N PHE A 229 -6.04 -13.02 12.92
CA PHE A 229 -6.16 -14.46 13.08
C PHE A 229 -6.08 -14.83 14.57
N PRO A 230 -6.93 -15.75 15.06
CA PRO A 230 -6.86 -16.21 16.45
C PRO A 230 -5.56 -17.00 16.72
N TYR A 231 -5.01 -17.65 15.71
CA TYR A 231 -3.80 -18.45 15.77
C TYR A 231 -2.93 -18.24 14.52
N TYR A 232 -1.62 -18.45 14.71
CA TYR A 232 -0.61 -18.45 13.68
C TYR A 232 0.16 -19.77 13.70
N TYR A 233 0.31 -20.38 12.53
CA TYR A 233 1.16 -21.55 12.35
C TYR A 233 2.51 -21.08 11.82
N ILE A 234 3.57 -21.39 12.55
CA ILE A 234 4.93 -20.97 12.21
C ILE A 234 5.76 -22.21 11.93
N LYS A 235 6.40 -22.23 10.78
CA LYS A 235 7.37 -23.24 10.39
C LYS A 235 8.72 -22.59 10.14
N VAL A 236 9.77 -23.08 10.81
CA VAL A 236 11.15 -22.60 10.62
C VAL A 236 12.00 -23.74 10.12
N LYS A 237 12.76 -23.49 9.05
CA LYS A 237 13.61 -24.47 8.37
C LYS A 237 15.03 -23.97 8.23
N LYS A 238 15.96 -24.90 8.35
CA LYS A 238 17.37 -24.74 8.00
C LYS A 238 17.90 -26.07 7.48
N GLU A 239 18.71 -26.02 6.44
CA GLU A 239 19.34 -27.21 5.88
C GLU A 239 20.16 -27.96 6.93
N GLY A 240 20.01 -29.29 7.01
CA GLY A 240 20.66 -30.15 8.02
C GLY A 240 20.02 -30.11 9.40
N PHE A 241 18.83 -29.55 9.55
CA PHE A 241 18.12 -29.45 10.81
C PHE A 241 16.66 -29.93 10.69
N VAL A 242 16.17 -30.54 11.74
CA VAL A 242 14.74 -30.87 11.87
C VAL A 242 13.95 -29.57 11.88
N PRO A 243 12.94 -29.39 11.00
CA PRO A 243 12.12 -28.19 10.99
C PRO A 243 11.39 -28.00 12.32
N PHE A 244 11.37 -26.77 12.83
CA PHE A 244 10.49 -26.38 13.92
C PHE A 244 9.10 -26.09 13.35
N GLU A 245 8.06 -26.57 14.00
CA GLU A 245 6.66 -26.24 13.69
C GLU A 245 5.91 -25.95 14.98
N GLY A 246 5.15 -24.86 15.01
CA GLY A 246 4.37 -24.46 16.18
C GLY A 246 3.11 -23.72 15.82
N LYS A 247 2.11 -23.81 16.71
CA LYS A 247 0.87 -23.03 16.64
C LYS A 247 0.86 -22.09 17.84
N PHE A 248 0.71 -20.79 17.56
CA PHE A 248 0.79 -19.71 18.54
C PHE A 248 -0.51 -18.93 18.54
N ALA A 249 -1.05 -18.65 19.73
CA ALA A 249 -2.17 -17.74 19.85
C ALA A 249 -1.73 -16.30 19.54
N ARG A 250 -2.64 -15.50 18.99
CA ARG A 250 -2.41 -14.09 18.69
C ARG A 250 -1.82 -13.32 19.88
N ASP A 251 -2.43 -13.48 21.06
CA ASP A 251 -2.00 -12.74 22.25
C ASP A 251 -0.71 -13.30 22.87
N GLU A 252 -0.34 -14.52 22.54
CA GLU A 252 0.97 -15.10 22.86
C GLU A 252 2.06 -14.41 22.05
N LEU A 253 1.89 -14.29 20.73
CA LEU A 253 2.88 -13.63 19.86
C LEU A 253 3.13 -12.19 20.27
N LYS A 254 2.11 -11.44 20.69
CA LYS A 254 2.23 -10.06 21.17
C LYS A 254 3.15 -9.88 22.38
N ARG A 255 3.35 -10.93 23.16
CA ARG A 255 4.22 -10.88 24.35
C ARG A 255 5.70 -11.00 24.02
N HIS A 256 6.04 -11.39 22.78
CA HIS A 256 7.42 -11.54 22.34
C HIS A 256 8.00 -10.23 21.86
N THR A 257 8.70 -9.55 22.76
CA THR A 257 9.40 -8.28 22.54
C THR A 257 10.86 -8.49 22.15
N GLN A 258 11.59 -7.42 21.87
CA GLN A 258 13.03 -7.49 21.62
C GLN A 258 13.81 -8.04 22.82
N GLN A 259 13.34 -7.77 24.05
CA GLN A 259 13.96 -8.27 25.29
C GLN A 259 13.56 -9.71 25.63
N ASN A 260 12.42 -10.17 25.09
CA ASN A 260 11.92 -11.53 25.27
C ASN A 260 11.44 -12.11 23.94
N PRO A 261 12.35 -12.39 22.99
CA PRO A 261 11.99 -12.90 21.67
C PRO A 261 11.47 -14.32 21.71
N LEU A 262 10.61 -14.67 20.76
CA LEU A 262 10.21 -16.05 20.50
C LEU A 262 11.42 -16.85 20.00
N LEU A 263 11.69 -17.97 20.63
CA LEU A 263 12.86 -18.79 20.35
C LEU A 263 12.47 -20.02 19.53
N PHE A 264 13.09 -20.21 18.37
CA PHE A 264 12.90 -21.38 17.51
C PHE A 264 14.08 -22.33 17.63
N PRO A 265 13.96 -23.42 18.41
CA PRO A 265 15.02 -24.42 18.55
C PRO A 265 15.13 -25.27 17.27
N LEU A 266 16.28 -25.29 16.65
CA LEU A 266 16.60 -26.12 15.49
C LEU A 266 17.56 -27.23 15.92
N LYS A 267 17.06 -28.47 15.94
CA LYS A 267 17.81 -29.67 16.29
C LYS A 267 18.54 -30.20 15.06
N TYR A 268 19.79 -30.61 15.21
CA TYR A 268 20.54 -31.28 14.14
C TYR A 268 19.83 -32.57 13.72
N GLU A 269 19.73 -32.79 12.39
CA GLU A 269 19.36 -34.10 11.86
C GLU A 269 20.53 -35.07 12.12
N THR A 270 20.39 -35.91 13.11
CA THR A 270 21.30 -37.07 13.25
C THR A 270 20.96 -38.03 12.12
N SER A 271 21.83 -38.16 11.13
CA SER A 271 21.76 -39.28 10.19
C SER A 271 21.83 -40.58 10.99
N ASP A 272 20.70 -41.26 11.11
CA ASP A 272 20.62 -42.59 11.69
C ASP A 272 21.30 -43.58 10.70
N SER A 273 22.63 -43.67 10.81
CA SER A 273 23.47 -44.56 10.01
C SER A 273 23.45 -45.97 10.56
N THR A 274 22.30 -46.49 11.00
CA THR A 274 22.13 -47.90 11.42
C THR A 274 20.88 -48.53 10.81
N LYS A 275 20.77 -48.50 9.49
CA LYS A 275 20.12 -49.59 8.76
C LYS A 275 21.18 -50.40 8.01
N VAL A 276 22.06 -51.03 8.74
CA VAL A 276 22.77 -52.22 8.26
C VAL A 276 21.75 -53.36 8.29
N THR A 277 21.18 -53.67 7.14
CA THR A 277 20.42 -54.92 6.95
C THR A 277 21.41 -56.07 7.13
N PRO A 278 21.24 -57.01 8.11
CA PRO A 278 22.07 -58.19 8.15
C PRO A 278 21.75 -59.03 6.91
N GLY A 279 22.74 -59.18 6.05
CA GLY A 279 22.70 -60.12 4.94
C GLY A 279 22.52 -61.53 5.53
N ILE A 280 21.43 -62.18 5.16
CA ILE A 280 21.22 -63.62 5.33
C ILE A 280 22.19 -64.33 4.40
N GLN A 281 23.15 -65.09 4.95
CA GLN A 281 23.82 -66.20 4.31
C GLN A 281 22.95 -67.42 4.45
#